data_3d4e4e9131ded62fd4c522a33dc04bf5
#
_entry.id   3d4e4e9131ded62fd4c522a33dc04bf5
#
_cell.length_a   1.000
_cell.length_b   1.000
_cell.length_c   1.000
_cell.angle_alpha   90.00
_cell.angle_beta   90.00
_cell.angle_gamma   90.00
#
_symmetry.space_group_name_H-M   'P 1'
#
loop_
_entity.id
_entity.type
_entity.pdbx_description
1 polymer ?
#
loop_
_entity_poly.entity_id
_entity_poly.type
_entity_poly.pdbx_seq_one_letter_code
_entity_poly.pdbx_strand_id
1 'polypeptide(L)' 'MAEDEARARIQKLLVTGDNRLKQGVDLEKVRETYEQALAVAREAGLDESVRPLVEVRLADLERLAGESPPPLPPAA' A
#
# COMPACT_ATOMS: atom_id res chain seq x y z
N MET A 1 -7.62 14.38 -15.85
CA MET A 1 -8.40 13.40 -15.06
C MET A 1 -9.26 14.16 -14.06
N ALA A 2 -10.53 13.84 -13.99
CA ALA A 2 -11.41 14.50 -13.03
C ALA A 2 -11.01 14.09 -11.61
N GLU A 3 -11.14 15.01 -10.66
CA GLU A 3 -10.78 14.73 -9.28
C GLU A 3 -11.52 13.52 -8.71
N ASP A 4 -12.81 13.40 -9.03
CA ASP A 4 -13.62 12.28 -8.56
C ASP A 4 -13.12 10.95 -9.10
N GLU A 5 -12.70 10.92 -10.35
CA GLU A 5 -12.14 9.73 -10.95
C GLU A 5 -10.82 9.36 -10.31
N ALA A 6 -9.99 10.37 -10.06
CA ALA A 6 -8.70 10.13 -9.40
C ALA A 6 -8.92 9.58 -8.00
N ARG A 7 -9.83 10.15 -7.23
CA ARG A 7 -10.12 9.67 -5.88
C ARG A 7 -10.65 8.24 -5.89
N ALA A 8 -11.54 7.93 -6.82
CA ALA A 8 -12.07 6.57 -6.94
C ALA A 8 -10.96 5.59 -7.27
N ARG A 9 -10.07 5.97 -8.16
CA ARG A 9 -8.94 5.13 -8.57
C ARG A 9 -7.96 4.90 -7.43
N ILE A 10 -7.65 5.97 -6.69
CA ILE A 10 -6.79 5.89 -5.53
C ILE A 10 -7.39 4.96 -4.48
N GLN A 11 -8.67 5.14 -4.18
CA GLN A 11 -9.34 4.30 -3.21
C GLN A 11 -9.33 2.84 -3.63
N LYS A 12 -9.58 2.58 -4.90
CA LYS A 12 -9.54 1.22 -5.43
C LYS A 12 -8.17 0.59 -5.26
N LEU A 13 -7.12 1.36 -5.54
CA LEU A 13 -5.76 0.87 -5.37
C LEU A 13 -5.43 0.58 -3.90
N LEU A 14 -5.86 1.44 -3.00
CA LEU A 14 -5.64 1.23 -1.58
C LEU A 14 -6.36 -0.03 -1.09
N VAL A 15 -7.61 -0.19 -1.49
CA VAL A 15 -8.39 -1.38 -1.13
C VAL A 15 -7.76 -2.64 -1.74
N THR A 16 -7.33 -2.56 -2.98
CA THR A 16 -6.66 -3.68 -3.64
C THR A 16 -5.38 -4.08 -2.89
N GLY A 17 -4.58 -3.09 -2.49
CA GLY A 17 -3.38 -3.34 -1.71
C GLY A 17 -3.71 -3.99 -0.36
N ASP A 18 -4.72 -3.47 0.33
CA ASP A 18 -5.14 -4.01 1.61
C ASP A 18 -5.61 -5.47 1.47
N ASN A 19 -6.35 -5.76 0.40
CA ASN A 19 -6.83 -7.12 0.14
C ASN A 19 -5.67 -8.07 -0.17
N ARG A 20 -4.72 -7.61 -0.97
CA ARG A 20 -3.53 -8.42 -1.28
C ARG A 20 -2.72 -8.72 -0.02
N LEU A 21 -2.63 -7.74 0.86
CA LEU A 21 -1.95 -7.94 2.13
C LEU A 21 -2.62 -9.03 2.95
N LYS A 22 -3.95 -9.01 3.01
CA LYS A 22 -4.71 -10.02 3.73
C LYS A 22 -4.58 -11.40 3.10
N GLN A 23 -4.44 -11.45 1.79
CA GLN A 23 -4.30 -12.71 1.07
C GLN A 23 -2.90 -13.30 1.14
N GLY A 24 -1.97 -12.58 1.76
CA GLY A 24 -0.60 -13.06 1.86
C GLY A 24 0.21 -12.92 0.58
N VAL A 25 -0.18 -12.01 -0.28
CA VAL A 25 0.58 -11.72 -1.49
C VAL A 25 1.90 -11.07 -1.10
N ASP A 26 2.91 -11.25 -1.94
CA ASP A 26 4.24 -10.69 -1.74
C ASP A 26 4.15 -9.20 -1.35
N LEU A 27 4.84 -8.83 -0.29
CA LEU A 27 4.82 -7.45 0.23
C LEU A 27 5.29 -6.44 -0.81
N GLU A 28 6.20 -6.83 -1.71
CA GLU A 28 6.64 -5.93 -2.76
C GLU A 28 5.50 -5.55 -3.70
N LYS A 29 4.64 -6.50 -4.00
CA LYS A 29 3.50 -6.23 -4.86
C LYS A 29 2.46 -5.35 -4.16
N VAL A 30 2.30 -5.55 -2.87
CA VAL A 30 1.43 -4.69 -2.08
C VAL A 30 1.99 -3.27 -2.06
N ARG A 31 3.30 -3.13 -1.87
CA ARG A 31 3.97 -1.83 -1.90
C ARG A 31 3.76 -1.13 -3.23
N GLU A 32 3.97 -1.83 -4.34
CA GLU A 32 3.76 -1.26 -5.66
C GLU A 32 2.35 -0.73 -5.82
N THR A 33 1.37 -1.46 -5.31
CA THR A 33 -0.03 -1.05 -5.40
C THR A 33 -0.24 0.26 -4.66
N TYR A 34 0.32 0.40 -3.46
CA TYR A 34 0.21 1.63 -2.69
C TYR A 34 0.97 2.77 -3.37
N GLU A 35 2.14 2.49 -3.93
CA GLU A 35 2.90 3.51 -4.65
C GLU A 35 2.16 4.00 -5.89
N GLN A 36 1.44 3.12 -6.57
CA GLN A 36 0.61 3.50 -7.70
C GLN A 36 -0.50 4.45 -7.26
N ALA A 37 -1.09 4.20 -6.10
CA ALA A 37 -2.10 5.11 -5.56
C ALA A 37 -1.51 6.50 -5.35
N LEU A 38 -0.30 6.59 -4.83
CA LEU A 38 0.36 7.86 -4.62
C LEU A 38 0.70 8.54 -5.95
N ALA A 39 1.12 7.77 -6.95
CA ALA A 39 1.41 8.32 -8.27
C ALA A 39 0.17 8.93 -8.89
N VAL A 40 -0.97 8.25 -8.81
CA VAL A 40 -2.24 8.79 -9.29
C VAL A 40 -2.59 10.07 -8.55
N ALA A 41 -2.37 10.08 -7.25
CA ALA A 41 -2.64 11.25 -6.44
C ALA A 41 -1.78 12.45 -6.88
N ARG A 42 -0.52 12.23 -7.16
CA ARG A 42 0.37 13.29 -7.62
C ARG A 42 -0.09 13.87 -8.95
N GLU A 43 -0.47 13.01 -9.87
CA GLU A 43 -0.96 13.46 -11.17
C GLU A 43 -2.24 14.28 -11.04
N ALA A 44 -3.06 13.96 -10.06
CA ALA A 44 -4.33 14.64 -9.84
C ALA A 44 -4.22 15.83 -8.88
N GLY A 45 -3.03 16.10 -8.35
CA GLY A 45 -2.84 17.17 -7.37
C GLY A 45 -3.43 16.87 -6.02
N LEU A 46 -3.59 15.59 -5.69
CA LEU A 46 -4.17 15.13 -4.43
C LEU A 46 -3.13 14.53 -3.49
N ASP A 47 -1.86 14.68 -3.81
CA ASP A 47 -0.80 14.03 -3.05
C ASP A 47 -0.77 14.46 -1.58
N GLU A 48 -1.05 15.73 -1.28
CA GLU A 48 -1.08 16.20 0.11
C GLU A 48 -2.13 15.47 0.94
N SER A 49 -3.29 15.20 0.33
CA SER A 49 -4.38 14.52 1.02
C SER A 49 -4.15 13.01 1.12
N VAL A 50 -3.55 12.44 0.10
CA VAL A 50 -3.39 10.99 0.00
C VAL A 50 -2.09 10.49 0.61
N ARG A 51 -1.04 11.31 0.56
CA ARG A 51 0.27 10.91 1.06
C ARG A 51 0.24 10.33 2.47
N PRO A 52 -0.41 10.98 3.46
CA PRO A 52 -0.44 10.40 4.81
C PRO A 52 -1.07 9.02 4.85
N LEU A 53 -2.10 8.79 4.04
CA LEU A 53 -2.77 7.50 3.99
C LEU A 53 -1.85 6.42 3.42
N VAL A 54 -1.10 6.76 2.39
CA VAL A 54 -0.16 5.83 1.76
C VAL A 54 1.06 5.62 2.66
N GLU A 55 1.58 6.67 3.24
CA GLU A 55 2.76 6.56 4.11
C GLU A 55 2.52 5.66 5.31
N VAL A 56 1.35 5.74 5.92
CA VAL A 56 0.99 4.87 7.03
C VAL A 56 1.01 3.42 6.58
N ARG A 57 0.45 3.15 5.40
CA ARG A 57 0.43 1.79 4.87
C ARG A 57 1.81 1.28 4.49
N LEU A 58 2.63 2.14 3.90
CA LEU A 58 4.00 1.76 3.56
C LEU A 58 4.84 1.51 4.80
N ALA A 59 4.65 2.32 5.84
CA ALA A 59 5.34 2.12 7.10
C ALA A 59 4.94 0.78 7.74
N ASP A 60 3.66 0.42 7.66
CA ASP A 60 3.20 -0.87 8.15
C ASP A 60 3.83 -2.01 7.38
N LEU A 61 3.98 -1.87 6.07
CA LEU A 61 4.64 -2.90 5.26
C LEU A 61 6.10 -3.05 5.64
N GLU A 62 6.79 -1.96 5.86
CA GLU A 62 8.18 -2.01 6.27
C GLU A 62 8.34 -2.66 7.63
N ARG A 63 7.42 -2.35 8.53
CA ARG A 63 7.42 -2.97 9.84
C ARG A 63 7.17 -4.47 9.73
N LEU A 64 6.21 -4.88 8.92
CA LEU A 64 5.93 -6.30 8.70
C LEU A 64 7.12 -7.02 8.07
N ALA A 65 7.78 -6.38 7.12
CA ALA A 65 8.96 -6.95 6.51
C ALA A 65 10.12 -7.06 7.50
N GLY A 66 10.25 -6.07 8.38
CA GLY A 66 11.29 -6.07 9.41
C GLY A 66 10.97 -7.00 10.56
N GLU A 67 9.69 -7.18 10.86
CA GLU A 67 9.20 -8.14 11.85
C GLU A 67 8.98 -9.49 11.23
N SER A 68 9.38 -9.62 9.98
CA SER A 68 9.34 -10.91 9.34
C SER A 68 9.71 -11.91 10.43
N PRO A 69 8.77 -12.76 10.83
CA PRO A 69 9.03 -13.63 11.95
C PRO A 69 10.33 -14.31 11.65
N PRO A 70 11.21 -14.35 12.63
CA PRO A 70 12.40 -15.13 12.46
C PRO A 70 11.93 -16.44 11.89
N PRO A 71 12.65 -16.98 10.92
CA PRO A 71 12.30 -18.25 10.38
C PRO A 71 11.95 -19.11 11.57
N LEU A 72 10.76 -19.65 11.52
CA LEU A 72 10.26 -20.52 12.56
C LEU A 72 11.40 -21.30 13.11
N PRO A 73 11.63 -21.20 14.42
CA PRO A 73 12.66 -22.01 15.00
C PRO A 73 12.41 -23.43 14.52
N PRO A 74 13.42 -24.06 14.00
CA PRO A 74 13.27 -25.45 13.65
C PRO A 74 12.65 -26.08 14.84
N ALA A 75 11.52 -26.70 14.63
CA ALA A 75 10.90 -27.44 15.68
C ALA A 75 11.96 -28.34 16.25
N ALA A 76 12.56 -27.89 17.28
CA ALA A 76 13.52 -28.72 17.96
C ALA A 76 12.74 -29.79 18.67
#